data_bb52897a94ebf6724258f26148cc9510
#
_entry.id   bb52897a94ebf6724258f26148cc9510
#
_cell.length_a   1.000
_cell.length_b   1.000
_cell.length_c   1.000
_cell.angle_alpha   90.00
_cell.angle_beta   90.00
_cell.angle_gamma   90.00
#
_symmetry.space_group_name_H-M   'P 1'
#
loop_
_entity.id
_entity.type
_entity.pdbx_description
1 polymer ?
#
loop_
_entity_poly.entity_id
_entity_poly.type
_entity_poly.pdbx_seq_one_letter_code
_entity_poly.pdbx_strand_id
1 'polypeptide(L)'
;MSNLNTDNLEHRLASVTLVLLAAIMLGLAIHTPLTVLASTHWPLVALHVKAWKEVLLMVAFVLAIILGWRRHAWRFWLRDKLLWLIAGFALWHLVLAGISLAAGNSAAAVIAGLVIDLRWGLMAATMYGFIYLYPRYQQILLKCMLAAAAVIIGFACLQLVLPRDFLTIFGYSQATVAPYLTIDSNEAYVRFGSTLRGPNPLGAYALGGLVLASVFLVAKWRNSAKLRVYGILAAVSSSIALYISYSRAAILGALAVLGGLFAHQYGRKLPKKAWISIAAGVLIVTAGGAYLLRDTSFMHNVILHDNPATGAARTSNDDHLSSLRDGVIKAAQQPFGAGIGSTGSASLLGDSGVIIENQYLFIVHEAGWLGLVIYLMIMIIVLQRLWRQRNDWLALGMFLSGIGLSIASLFLPVFADDVTALVWWGLSALIVARPFDQELVDSL
;
A
#
# COMPACT_ATOMS: atom_id res chain seq x y z
N MET A 1 45.37 -1.94 -14.18
CA MET A 1 44.94 -0.79 -13.34
C MET A 1 43.52 -0.30 -13.66
N SER A 2 43.00 -0.44 -14.88
CA SER A 2 41.62 -0.01 -15.22
C SER A 2 40.52 -0.82 -14.51
N ASN A 3 40.65 -2.12 -14.32
CA ASN A 3 39.66 -2.98 -13.72
C ASN A 3 39.42 -2.73 -12.22
N LEU A 4 40.47 -2.42 -11.46
CA LEU A 4 40.39 -2.13 -10.02
C LEU A 4 39.58 -0.83 -9.73
N ASN A 5 39.68 0.17 -10.61
CA ASN A 5 38.93 1.43 -10.47
C ASN A 5 37.44 1.28 -10.86
N THR A 6 37.16 0.39 -11.81
CA THR A 6 35.77 0.13 -12.23
C THR A 6 34.96 -0.62 -11.17
N ASP A 7 35.59 -1.59 -10.49
CA ASP A 7 34.98 -2.36 -9.40
C ASP A 7 34.69 -1.47 -8.17
N ASN A 8 35.60 -0.57 -7.82
CA ASN A 8 35.39 0.40 -6.74
C ASN A 8 34.24 1.35 -6.99
N LEU A 9 34.07 1.84 -8.23
CA LEU A 9 32.96 2.72 -8.58
C LEU A 9 31.61 1.99 -8.51
N GLU A 10 31.53 0.77 -9.03
CA GLU A 10 30.33 -0.03 -8.98
C GLU A 10 29.91 -0.32 -7.54
N HIS A 11 30.84 -0.72 -6.67
CA HIS A 11 30.57 -0.90 -5.25
C HIS A 11 30.03 0.35 -4.57
N ARG A 12 30.60 1.53 -4.89
CA ARG A 12 30.11 2.81 -4.36
C ARG A 12 28.69 3.11 -4.84
N LEU A 13 28.41 2.96 -6.13
CA LEU A 13 27.08 3.18 -6.69
C LEU A 13 26.03 2.23 -6.07
N ALA A 14 26.37 0.95 -5.91
CA ALA A 14 25.49 -0.02 -5.27
C ALA A 14 25.23 0.32 -3.79
N SER A 15 26.26 0.76 -3.05
CA SER A 15 26.14 1.20 -1.67
C SER A 15 25.26 2.45 -1.55
N VAL A 16 25.42 3.43 -2.44
CA VAL A 16 24.58 4.63 -2.47
C VAL A 16 23.13 4.24 -2.75
N THR A 17 22.88 3.39 -3.75
CA THR A 17 21.52 2.91 -4.07
C THR A 17 20.89 2.20 -2.86
N LEU A 18 21.65 1.34 -2.16
CA LEU A 18 21.18 0.71 -0.93
C LEU A 18 20.79 1.73 0.14
N VAL A 19 21.64 2.74 0.39
CA VAL A 19 21.39 3.78 1.39
C VAL A 19 20.13 4.58 1.04
N LEU A 20 19.96 4.95 -0.23
CA LEU A 20 18.75 5.65 -0.69
C LEU A 20 17.48 4.83 -0.47
N LEU A 21 17.49 3.55 -0.87
CA LEU A 21 16.35 2.65 -0.67
C LEU A 21 16.06 2.40 0.82
N ALA A 22 17.10 2.21 1.63
CA ALA A 22 16.96 2.06 3.08
C ALA A 22 16.40 3.34 3.74
N ALA A 23 16.88 4.53 3.32
CA ALA A 23 16.38 5.81 3.80
C ALA A 23 14.91 6.01 3.43
N ILE A 24 14.49 5.65 2.20
CA ILE A 24 13.09 5.68 1.82
C ILE A 24 12.28 4.76 2.73
N MET A 25 12.67 3.49 2.87
CA MET A 25 11.92 2.51 3.66
C MET A 25 11.76 2.93 5.13
N LEU A 26 12.82 3.39 5.77
CA LEU A 26 12.78 3.87 7.16
C LEU A 26 12.01 5.18 7.28
N GLY A 27 12.24 6.11 6.37
CA GLY A 27 11.63 7.44 6.40
C GLY A 27 10.12 7.42 6.15
N LEU A 28 9.59 6.39 5.45
CA LEU A 28 8.14 6.23 5.28
C LEU A 28 7.39 6.17 6.62
N ALA A 29 8.01 5.62 7.66
CA ALA A 29 7.41 5.54 8.99
C ALA A 29 7.15 6.90 9.66
N ILE A 30 7.90 7.93 9.27
CA ILE A 30 7.79 9.28 9.84
C ILE A 30 7.45 10.34 8.78
N HIS A 31 7.12 9.91 7.55
CA HIS A 31 6.88 10.81 6.42
C HIS A 31 5.76 11.82 6.72
N THR A 32 4.59 11.36 7.18
CA THR A 32 3.47 12.27 7.42
C THR A 32 3.75 13.24 8.58
N PRO A 33 4.25 12.80 9.76
CA PRO A 33 4.67 13.73 10.80
C PRO A 33 5.66 14.80 10.33
N LEU A 34 6.67 14.40 9.55
CA LEU A 34 7.64 15.35 9.00
C LEU A 34 7.01 16.34 8.02
N THR A 35 6.10 15.88 7.16
CA THR A 35 5.43 16.75 6.20
C THR A 35 4.46 17.71 6.87
N VAL A 36 3.76 17.29 7.92
CA VAL A 36 2.88 18.16 8.72
C VAL A 36 3.71 19.21 9.45
N LEU A 37 4.78 18.79 10.14
CA LEU A 37 5.69 19.70 10.84
C LEU A 37 6.28 20.74 9.90
N ALA A 38 6.75 20.32 8.73
CA ALA A 38 7.30 21.24 7.72
C ALA A 38 6.24 22.20 7.18
N SER A 39 5.03 21.71 6.91
CA SER A 39 3.93 22.55 6.41
C SER A 39 3.50 23.62 7.42
N THR A 40 3.62 23.32 8.71
CA THR A 40 3.23 24.24 9.79
C THR A 40 4.32 25.27 10.09
N HIS A 41 5.59 24.83 10.18
CA HIS A 41 6.67 25.69 10.66
C HIS A 41 7.55 26.27 9.54
N TRP A 42 7.63 25.59 8.36
CA TRP A 42 8.47 25.97 7.24
C TRP A 42 7.74 25.84 5.89
N PRO A 43 6.70 26.64 5.64
CA PRO A 43 5.86 26.51 4.43
C PRO A 43 6.66 26.54 3.11
N LEU A 44 7.75 27.31 3.06
CA LEU A 44 8.61 27.45 1.87
C LEU A 44 9.32 26.14 1.49
N VAL A 45 9.64 25.30 2.45
CA VAL A 45 10.30 24.00 2.20
C VAL A 45 9.33 22.81 2.26
N ALA A 46 8.08 23.03 2.61
CA ALA A 46 7.07 21.99 2.79
C ALA A 46 6.92 21.10 1.55
N LEU A 47 6.96 21.69 0.35
CA LEU A 47 6.86 20.93 -0.90
C LEU A 47 8.04 19.98 -1.08
N HIS A 48 9.25 20.43 -0.78
CA HIS A 48 10.46 19.60 -0.87
C HIS A 48 10.41 18.47 0.16
N VAL A 49 9.94 18.75 1.38
CA VAL A 49 9.72 17.74 2.42
C VAL A 49 8.60 16.76 2.04
N LYS A 50 7.59 17.16 1.28
CA LYS A 50 6.58 16.23 0.74
C LYS A 50 7.15 15.31 -0.34
N ALA A 51 8.05 15.81 -1.18
CA ALA A 51 8.58 15.09 -2.36
C ALA A 51 9.92 14.37 -2.11
N TRP A 52 10.48 14.39 -0.90
CA TRP A 52 11.81 13.83 -0.63
C TRP A 52 11.97 12.37 -1.08
N LYS A 53 10.95 11.53 -0.84
CA LYS A 53 10.99 10.10 -1.15
C LYS A 53 10.92 9.83 -2.66
N GLU A 54 10.14 10.61 -3.39
CA GLU A 54 10.05 10.53 -4.85
C GLU A 54 11.37 10.96 -5.51
N VAL A 55 12.02 12.00 -4.99
CA VAL A 55 13.34 12.45 -5.47
C VAL A 55 14.39 11.37 -5.20
N LEU A 56 14.46 10.84 -3.97
CA LEU A 56 15.40 9.76 -3.65
C LEU A 56 15.14 8.50 -4.48
N LEU A 57 13.86 8.17 -4.70
CA LEU A 57 13.47 7.03 -5.51
C LEU A 57 13.87 7.19 -6.97
N MET A 58 13.70 8.39 -7.54
CA MET A 58 14.15 8.68 -8.91
C MET A 58 15.68 8.53 -9.03
N VAL A 59 16.44 9.07 -8.07
CA VAL A 59 17.91 8.90 -8.05
C VAL A 59 18.28 7.43 -7.92
N ALA A 60 17.65 6.68 -7.02
CA ALA A 60 17.90 5.25 -6.85
C ALA A 60 17.56 4.45 -8.13
N PHE A 61 16.49 4.82 -8.84
CA PHE A 61 16.11 4.23 -10.12
C PHE A 61 17.16 4.44 -11.19
N VAL A 62 17.63 5.68 -11.35
CA VAL A 62 18.69 6.02 -12.32
C VAL A 62 19.97 5.24 -12.00
N LEU A 63 20.36 5.17 -10.71
CA LEU A 63 21.52 4.40 -10.30
C LEU A 63 21.35 2.90 -10.57
N ALA A 64 20.16 2.34 -10.34
CA ALA A 64 19.86 0.94 -10.66
C ALA A 64 19.96 0.67 -12.16
N ILE A 65 19.53 1.60 -13.03
CA ILE A 65 19.69 1.49 -14.49
C ILE A 65 21.18 1.53 -14.86
N ILE A 66 21.96 2.47 -14.32
CA ILE A 66 23.41 2.57 -14.58
C ILE A 66 24.12 1.27 -14.18
N LEU A 67 23.79 0.73 -13.00
CA LEU A 67 24.35 -0.53 -12.52
C LEU A 67 23.97 -1.71 -13.41
N GLY A 68 22.72 -1.75 -13.84
CA GLY A 68 22.24 -2.78 -14.77
C GLY A 68 22.86 -2.70 -16.15
N TRP A 69 23.11 -1.49 -16.65
CA TRP A 69 23.84 -1.28 -17.91
C TRP A 69 25.27 -1.79 -17.80
N ARG A 70 25.98 -1.44 -16.74
CA ARG A 70 27.37 -1.87 -16.49
C ARG A 70 27.50 -3.39 -16.38
N ARG A 71 26.49 -4.07 -15.81
CA ARG A 71 26.44 -5.52 -15.67
C ARG A 71 25.74 -6.25 -16.82
N HIS A 72 25.43 -5.56 -17.90
CA HIS A 72 24.70 -6.10 -19.04
C HIS A 72 23.33 -6.73 -18.69
N ALA A 73 22.80 -6.45 -17.51
CA ALA A 73 21.50 -6.98 -17.06
C ALA A 73 20.31 -6.45 -17.88
N TRP A 74 20.49 -5.36 -18.63
CA TRP A 74 19.49 -4.81 -19.53
C TRP A 74 18.98 -5.84 -20.56
N ARG A 75 19.83 -6.78 -21.01
CA ARG A 75 19.43 -7.87 -21.92
C ARG A 75 18.37 -8.78 -21.31
N PHE A 76 18.46 -9.04 -20.01
CA PHE A 76 17.46 -9.81 -19.26
C PHE A 76 16.23 -8.96 -18.95
N TRP A 77 16.41 -7.71 -18.50
CA TRP A 77 15.29 -6.82 -18.19
C TRP A 77 14.39 -6.57 -19.38
N LEU A 78 14.95 -6.42 -20.58
CA LEU A 78 14.20 -6.30 -21.83
C LEU A 78 13.38 -7.55 -22.18
N ARG A 79 13.61 -8.69 -21.55
CA ARG A 79 12.80 -9.91 -21.72
C ARG A 79 11.79 -10.12 -20.59
N ASP A 80 11.87 -9.33 -19.52
CA ASP A 80 10.98 -9.48 -18.36
C ASP A 80 9.64 -8.77 -18.60
N LYS A 81 8.57 -9.58 -18.69
CA LYS A 81 7.20 -9.07 -18.92
C LYS A 81 6.71 -8.10 -17.87
N LEU A 82 7.16 -8.24 -16.59
CA LEU A 82 6.77 -7.34 -15.51
C LEU A 82 7.32 -5.93 -15.74
N LEU A 83 8.61 -5.84 -16.10
CA LEU A 83 9.24 -4.54 -16.36
C LEU A 83 8.67 -3.87 -17.60
N TRP A 84 8.34 -4.64 -18.64
CA TRP A 84 7.67 -4.12 -19.82
C TRP A 84 6.28 -3.56 -19.52
N LEU A 85 5.50 -4.24 -18.68
CA LEU A 85 4.18 -3.75 -18.30
C LEU A 85 4.28 -2.50 -17.42
N ILE A 86 5.24 -2.44 -16.49
CA ILE A 86 5.48 -1.23 -15.67
C ILE A 86 5.90 -0.06 -16.59
N ALA A 87 6.80 -0.31 -17.53
CA ALA A 87 7.22 0.72 -18.50
C ALA A 87 6.05 1.15 -19.42
N GLY A 88 5.23 0.20 -19.88
CA GLY A 88 4.04 0.48 -20.67
C GLY A 88 2.98 1.28 -19.90
N PHE A 89 2.77 0.96 -18.62
CA PHE A 89 1.91 1.75 -17.73
C PHE A 89 2.41 3.19 -17.58
N ALA A 90 3.72 3.34 -17.33
CA ALA A 90 4.33 4.66 -17.20
C ALA A 90 4.25 5.46 -18.51
N LEU A 91 4.55 4.83 -19.65
CA LEU A 91 4.47 5.48 -20.96
C LEU A 91 3.02 5.95 -21.26
N TRP A 92 2.03 5.09 -20.97
CA TRP A 92 0.62 5.44 -21.14
C TRP A 92 0.23 6.65 -20.29
N HIS A 93 0.64 6.71 -19.04
CA HIS A 93 0.40 7.85 -18.14
C HIS A 93 1.10 9.13 -18.63
N LEU A 94 2.32 9.02 -19.16
CA LEU A 94 3.03 10.18 -19.74
C LEU A 94 2.32 10.71 -21.00
N VAL A 95 1.80 9.83 -21.86
CA VAL A 95 0.99 10.24 -23.02
C VAL A 95 -0.27 10.96 -22.57
N LEU A 96 -1.01 10.40 -21.61
CA LEU A 96 -2.22 11.03 -21.10
C LEU A 96 -1.94 12.34 -20.37
N ALA A 97 -0.82 12.45 -19.65
CA ALA A 97 -0.39 13.70 -19.03
C ALA A 97 -0.12 14.79 -20.07
N GLY A 98 0.55 14.44 -21.18
CA GLY A 98 0.72 15.35 -22.32
C GLY A 98 -0.60 15.83 -22.91
N ILE A 99 -1.57 14.93 -23.07
CA ILE A 99 -2.93 15.26 -23.55
C ILE A 99 -3.63 16.15 -22.54
N SER A 100 -3.56 15.84 -21.22
CA SER A 100 -4.17 16.65 -20.16
C SER A 100 -3.62 18.07 -20.13
N LEU A 101 -2.30 18.23 -20.28
CA LEU A 101 -1.67 19.57 -20.35
C LEU A 101 -2.08 20.33 -21.63
N ALA A 102 -2.14 19.66 -22.76
CA ALA A 102 -2.58 20.27 -24.02
C ALA A 102 -4.07 20.67 -23.98
N ALA A 103 -4.89 19.97 -23.19
CA ALA A 103 -6.30 20.31 -22.95
C ALA A 103 -6.48 21.48 -21.94
N GLY A 104 -5.38 22.03 -21.38
CA GLY A 104 -5.41 23.16 -20.48
C GLY A 104 -5.59 22.81 -19.00
N ASN A 105 -5.46 21.52 -18.62
CA ASN A 105 -5.54 21.12 -17.22
C ASN A 105 -4.38 21.69 -16.40
N SER A 106 -4.61 21.91 -15.11
CA SER A 106 -3.60 22.42 -14.19
C SER A 106 -2.32 21.57 -14.19
N ALA A 107 -1.19 22.17 -14.53
CA ALA A 107 0.10 21.47 -14.52
C ALA A 107 0.45 20.91 -13.14
N ALA A 108 0.05 21.59 -12.06
CA ALA A 108 0.26 21.12 -10.69
C ALA A 108 -0.54 19.84 -10.42
N ALA A 109 -1.79 19.77 -10.86
CA ALA A 109 -2.64 18.58 -10.74
C ALA A 109 -2.07 17.40 -11.56
N VAL A 110 -1.67 17.65 -12.82
CA VAL A 110 -1.11 16.62 -13.70
C VAL A 110 0.21 16.07 -13.14
N ILE A 111 1.13 16.92 -12.66
CA ILE A 111 2.38 16.46 -12.06
C ILE A 111 2.12 15.67 -10.77
N ALA A 112 1.21 16.15 -9.91
CA ALA A 112 0.85 15.41 -8.69
C ALA A 112 0.21 14.05 -9.01
N GLY A 113 -0.68 13.98 -10.01
CA GLY A 113 -1.28 12.74 -10.49
C GLY A 113 -0.23 11.76 -10.99
N LEU A 114 0.69 12.19 -11.86
CA LEU A 114 1.80 11.34 -12.32
C LEU A 114 2.63 10.77 -11.17
N VAL A 115 2.94 11.59 -10.17
CA VAL A 115 3.69 11.15 -8.99
C VAL A 115 2.92 10.08 -8.22
N ILE A 116 1.62 10.29 -7.99
CA ILE A 116 0.78 9.34 -7.27
C ILE A 116 0.67 8.01 -8.03
N ASP A 117 0.44 8.08 -9.34
CA ASP A 117 0.16 6.91 -10.16
C ASP A 117 1.41 6.08 -10.49
N LEU A 118 2.58 6.71 -10.60
CA LEU A 118 3.78 6.03 -11.06
C LEU A 118 4.74 5.60 -9.94
N ARG A 119 4.65 6.20 -8.74
CA ARG A 119 5.62 5.94 -7.65
C ARG A 119 5.70 4.47 -7.23
N TRP A 120 4.58 3.75 -7.21
CA TRP A 120 4.57 2.33 -6.85
C TRP A 120 5.27 1.47 -7.90
N GLY A 121 5.04 1.75 -9.19
CA GLY A 121 5.70 1.06 -10.29
C GLY A 121 7.20 1.37 -10.34
N LEU A 122 7.57 2.63 -10.11
CA LEU A 122 8.97 3.06 -10.01
C LEU A 122 9.68 2.35 -8.85
N MET A 123 9.03 2.23 -7.69
CA MET A 123 9.54 1.50 -6.53
C MET A 123 9.72 0.01 -6.83
N ALA A 124 8.71 -0.61 -7.45
CA ALA A 124 8.78 -2.01 -7.84
C ALA A 124 9.92 -2.27 -8.85
N ALA A 125 10.05 -1.45 -9.88
CA ALA A 125 11.11 -1.59 -10.88
C ALA A 125 12.51 -1.38 -10.27
N THR A 126 12.67 -0.38 -9.39
CA THR A 126 13.95 -0.08 -8.73
C THR A 126 14.36 -1.22 -7.81
N MET A 127 13.47 -1.67 -6.92
CA MET A 127 13.73 -2.78 -6.01
C MET A 127 14.03 -4.08 -6.75
N TYR A 128 13.21 -4.39 -7.77
CA TYR A 128 13.40 -5.58 -8.60
C TYR A 128 14.76 -5.56 -9.30
N GLY A 129 15.08 -4.47 -9.99
CA GLY A 129 16.33 -4.33 -10.73
C GLY A 129 17.55 -4.35 -9.80
N PHE A 130 17.49 -3.67 -8.68
CA PHE A 130 18.58 -3.59 -7.72
C PHE A 130 18.86 -4.93 -7.01
N ILE A 131 17.82 -5.63 -6.54
CA ILE A 131 17.99 -6.92 -5.86
C ILE A 131 18.35 -8.03 -6.84
N TYR A 132 17.90 -7.97 -8.08
CA TYR A 132 18.36 -8.86 -9.14
C TYR A 132 19.89 -8.80 -9.32
N LEU A 133 20.48 -7.60 -9.25
CA LEU A 133 21.91 -7.40 -9.36
C LEU A 133 22.67 -7.69 -8.06
N TYR A 134 22.08 -7.38 -6.92
CA TYR A 134 22.73 -7.43 -5.60
C TYR A 134 21.87 -8.12 -4.55
N PRO A 135 21.61 -9.44 -4.67
CA PRO A 135 20.72 -10.17 -3.76
C PRO A 135 21.21 -10.15 -2.30
N ARG A 136 22.50 -9.94 -2.06
CA ARG A 136 23.09 -9.80 -0.72
C ARG A 136 22.46 -8.67 0.11
N TYR A 137 21.91 -7.64 -0.51
CA TYR A 137 21.29 -6.49 0.18
C TYR A 137 19.83 -6.71 0.56
N GLN A 138 19.22 -7.82 0.12
CA GLN A 138 17.83 -8.15 0.41
C GLN A 138 17.52 -8.12 1.91
N GLN A 139 18.37 -8.75 2.74
CA GLN A 139 18.16 -8.83 4.18
C GLN A 139 18.24 -7.47 4.88
N ILE A 140 19.07 -6.56 4.38
CA ILE A 140 19.18 -5.20 4.94
C ILE A 140 17.88 -4.44 4.69
N LEU A 141 17.38 -4.45 3.46
CA LEU A 141 16.15 -3.78 3.09
C LEU A 141 14.93 -4.36 3.80
N LEU A 142 14.87 -5.69 3.99
CA LEU A 142 13.84 -6.34 4.80
C LEU A 142 13.86 -5.85 6.25
N LYS A 143 15.05 -5.72 6.86
CA LYS A 143 15.20 -5.20 8.23
C LYS A 143 14.74 -3.74 8.33
N CYS A 144 15.05 -2.91 7.33
CA CYS A 144 14.57 -1.52 7.27
C CYS A 144 13.02 -1.47 7.20
N MET A 145 12.40 -2.30 6.35
CA MET A 145 10.94 -2.39 6.26
C MET A 145 10.30 -2.88 7.55
N LEU A 146 10.89 -3.88 8.22
CA LEU A 146 10.41 -4.35 9.52
C LEU A 146 10.53 -3.29 10.61
N ALA A 147 11.64 -2.51 10.63
CA ALA A 147 11.81 -1.41 11.56
C ALA A 147 10.77 -0.31 11.33
N ALA A 148 10.50 0.07 10.08
CA ALA A 148 9.45 1.01 9.73
C ALA A 148 8.06 0.50 10.15
N ALA A 149 7.76 -0.78 9.92
CA ALA A 149 6.51 -1.39 10.34
C ALA A 149 6.36 -1.39 11.88
N ALA A 150 7.44 -1.66 12.61
CA ALA A 150 7.43 -1.61 14.08
C ALA A 150 7.13 -0.19 14.60
N VAL A 151 7.65 0.85 13.94
CA VAL A 151 7.33 2.25 14.30
C VAL A 151 5.87 2.56 14.02
N ILE A 152 5.36 2.28 12.82
CA ILE A 152 3.97 2.58 12.43
C ILE A 152 2.98 1.84 13.33
N ILE A 153 3.12 0.52 13.47
CA ILE A 153 2.20 -0.30 14.25
C ILE A 153 2.38 -0.04 15.75
N GLY A 154 3.62 0.13 16.21
CA GLY A 154 3.91 0.46 17.61
C GLY A 154 3.31 1.81 18.02
N PHE A 155 3.43 2.83 17.19
CA PHE A 155 2.81 4.13 17.46
C PHE A 155 1.27 4.06 17.42
N ALA A 156 0.68 3.24 16.56
CA ALA A 156 -0.76 2.99 16.59
C ALA A 156 -1.22 2.42 17.94
N CYS A 157 -0.48 1.44 18.48
CA CYS A 157 -0.78 0.92 19.82
C CYS A 157 -0.58 1.99 20.91
N LEU A 158 0.44 2.84 20.80
CA LEU A 158 0.71 3.92 21.75
C LEU A 158 -0.40 4.97 21.75
N GLN A 159 -1.06 5.23 20.63
CA GLN A 159 -2.20 6.17 20.54
C GLN A 159 -3.40 5.77 21.41
N LEU A 160 -3.51 4.52 21.85
CA LEU A 160 -4.54 4.09 22.80
C LEU A 160 -4.38 4.69 24.20
N VAL A 161 -3.16 5.05 24.57
CA VAL A 161 -2.83 5.57 25.92
C VAL A 161 -2.43 7.05 25.89
N LEU A 162 -2.12 7.60 24.72
CA LEU A 162 -1.83 9.02 24.54
C LEU A 162 -3.13 9.84 24.47
N PRO A 163 -3.09 11.14 24.84
CA PRO A 163 -4.18 12.06 24.56
C PRO A 163 -4.56 12.03 23.07
N ARG A 164 -5.85 12.14 22.75
CA ARG A 164 -6.36 12.09 21.36
C ARG A 164 -5.72 13.13 20.45
N ASP A 165 -5.47 14.30 21.00
CA ASP A 165 -4.87 15.47 20.36
C ASP A 165 -3.33 15.51 20.45
N PHE A 166 -2.69 14.45 20.94
CA PHE A 166 -1.23 14.42 21.12
C PHE A 166 -0.46 14.89 19.87
N LEU A 167 -0.92 14.54 18.68
CA LEU A 167 -0.25 14.92 17.45
C LEU A 167 -0.31 16.42 17.13
N THR A 168 -1.17 17.20 17.80
CA THR A 168 -1.23 18.66 17.58
C THR A 168 0.08 19.36 17.93
N ILE A 169 0.90 18.78 18.83
CA ILE A 169 2.25 19.29 19.14
C ILE A 169 3.18 19.31 17.91
N PHE A 170 2.89 18.49 16.90
CA PHE A 170 3.62 18.43 15.62
C PHE A 170 2.94 19.23 14.50
N GLY A 171 1.90 20.03 14.82
CA GLY A 171 1.18 20.85 13.85
C GLY A 171 0.01 20.16 13.17
N TYR A 172 -0.42 18.99 13.65
CA TYR A 172 -1.63 18.34 13.15
C TYR A 172 -2.86 19.19 13.52
N SER A 173 -3.73 19.39 12.52
CA SER A 173 -4.94 20.22 12.63
C SER A 173 -5.91 19.88 11.50
N GLN A 174 -7.10 20.45 11.53
CA GLN A 174 -8.06 20.31 10.41
C GLN A 174 -7.56 20.96 9.11
N ALA A 175 -6.64 21.92 9.19
CA ALA A 175 -6.04 22.57 8.02
C ALA A 175 -4.88 21.77 7.40
N THR A 176 -4.28 20.84 8.13
CA THR A 176 -3.15 20.00 7.68
C THR A 176 -3.59 18.54 7.55
N VAL A 177 -3.31 17.75 8.56
CA VAL A 177 -3.82 16.38 8.76
C VAL A 177 -4.45 16.35 10.14
N ALA A 178 -5.69 15.92 10.24
CA ALA A 178 -6.37 15.85 11.54
C ALA A 178 -5.64 14.86 12.48
N PRO A 179 -5.45 15.19 13.76
CA PRO A 179 -4.76 14.33 14.73
C PRO A 179 -5.52 13.01 14.97
N TYR A 180 -6.82 13.03 14.82
CA TYR A 180 -7.73 11.89 14.80
C TYR A 180 -8.95 12.22 13.95
N LEU A 181 -9.71 11.23 13.56
CA LEU A 181 -11.02 11.37 12.95
C LEU A 181 -12.08 10.71 13.84
N THR A 182 -13.34 11.00 13.57
CA THR A 182 -14.46 10.34 14.22
C THR A 182 -15.35 9.65 13.16
N ILE A 183 -16.16 8.69 13.57
CA ILE A 183 -17.17 8.10 12.70
C ILE A 183 -18.41 8.99 12.76
N ASP A 184 -18.85 9.49 11.61
CA ASP A 184 -20.06 10.33 11.47
C ASP A 184 -20.13 11.46 12.52
N SER A 185 -18.99 12.11 12.80
CA SER A 185 -18.84 13.17 13.82
C SER A 185 -19.15 12.74 15.26
N ASN A 186 -19.17 11.43 15.55
CA ASN A 186 -19.43 10.90 16.88
C ASN A 186 -18.13 10.74 17.67
N GLU A 187 -17.94 11.60 18.67
CA GLU A 187 -16.75 11.63 19.54
C GLU A 187 -16.54 10.35 20.40
N ALA A 188 -17.53 9.48 20.51
CA ALA A 188 -17.37 8.18 21.18
C ALA A 188 -16.58 7.17 20.33
N TYR A 189 -16.49 7.38 19.02
CA TYR A 189 -15.86 6.47 18.05
C TYR A 189 -14.71 7.15 17.33
N VAL A 190 -13.57 7.28 18.03
CA VAL A 190 -12.36 7.91 17.51
C VAL A 190 -11.56 6.94 16.66
N ARG A 191 -11.11 7.42 15.50
CA ARG A 191 -10.29 6.71 14.54
C ARG A 191 -8.90 7.30 14.51
N PHE A 192 -7.88 6.45 14.66
CA PHE A 192 -6.48 6.87 14.63
C PHE A 192 -5.79 6.52 13.31
N GLY A 193 -4.83 7.34 12.92
CA GLY A 193 -4.04 7.17 11.69
C GLY A 193 -2.59 6.73 11.94
N SER A 194 -2.16 6.60 13.20
CA SER A 194 -0.76 6.41 13.54
C SER A 194 0.11 7.55 12.96
N THR A 195 1.27 7.19 12.42
CA THR A 195 2.15 8.11 11.69
C THR A 195 1.77 8.22 10.20
N LEU A 196 0.63 7.67 9.79
CA LEU A 196 0.14 7.72 8.41
C LEU A 196 -0.84 8.89 8.23
N ARG A 197 -1.23 9.13 6.98
CA ARG A 197 -2.11 10.25 6.61
C ARG A 197 -3.52 10.16 7.20
N GLY A 198 -3.93 8.98 7.64
CA GLY A 198 -5.26 8.80 8.21
C GLY A 198 -5.59 7.34 8.53
N PRO A 199 -6.79 7.10 9.06
CA PRO A 199 -7.20 5.77 9.53
C PRO A 199 -7.30 4.71 8.42
N ASN A 200 -7.80 5.05 7.24
CA ASN A 200 -7.91 4.09 6.14
C ASN A 200 -6.54 3.59 5.65
N PRO A 201 -5.52 4.44 5.43
CA PRO A 201 -4.13 4.02 5.24
C PRO A 201 -3.61 3.12 6.36
N LEU A 202 -3.88 3.45 7.63
CA LEU A 202 -3.47 2.61 8.76
C LEU A 202 -4.13 1.22 8.69
N GLY A 203 -5.43 1.17 8.40
CA GLY A 203 -6.15 -0.09 8.25
C GLY A 203 -5.57 -0.98 7.15
N ALA A 204 -5.29 -0.42 5.97
CA ALA A 204 -4.67 -1.14 4.86
C ALA A 204 -3.25 -1.63 5.21
N TYR A 205 -2.45 -0.80 5.87
CA TYR A 205 -1.11 -1.17 6.33
C TYR A 205 -1.16 -2.29 7.39
N ALA A 206 -2.05 -2.15 8.38
CA ALA A 206 -2.24 -3.11 9.46
C ALA A 206 -2.78 -4.47 8.96
N LEU A 207 -3.64 -4.48 7.92
CA LEU A 207 -4.05 -5.69 7.21
C LEU A 207 -2.81 -6.45 6.71
N GLY A 208 -1.90 -5.77 5.99
CA GLY A 208 -0.66 -6.39 5.52
C GLY A 208 0.18 -6.95 6.66
N GLY A 209 0.37 -6.18 7.73
CA GLY A 209 1.09 -6.59 8.94
C GLY A 209 0.47 -7.82 9.62
N LEU A 210 -0.85 -7.83 9.80
CA LEU A 210 -1.59 -8.94 10.41
C LEU A 210 -1.48 -10.23 9.59
N VAL A 211 -1.62 -10.14 8.26
CA VAL A 211 -1.50 -11.30 7.36
C VAL A 211 -0.08 -11.85 7.39
N LEU A 212 0.94 -10.99 7.29
CA LEU A 212 2.35 -11.41 7.38
C LEU A 212 2.67 -12.07 8.72
N ALA A 213 2.23 -11.48 9.84
CA ALA A 213 2.41 -12.05 11.17
C ALA A 213 1.70 -13.41 11.33
N SER A 214 0.49 -13.55 10.78
CA SER A 214 -0.28 -14.80 10.83
C SER A 214 0.40 -15.91 10.03
N VAL A 215 0.87 -15.61 8.81
CA VAL A 215 1.62 -16.58 7.99
C VAL A 215 2.95 -16.93 8.64
N PHE A 216 3.65 -15.96 9.21
CA PHE A 216 4.88 -16.20 9.98
C PHE A 216 4.65 -17.14 11.16
N LEU A 217 3.58 -16.92 11.95
CA LEU A 217 3.20 -17.80 13.05
C LEU A 217 2.94 -19.24 12.59
N VAL A 218 2.16 -19.41 11.52
CA VAL A 218 1.89 -20.74 10.95
C VAL A 218 3.19 -21.43 10.53
N ALA A 219 4.08 -20.69 9.85
CA ALA A 219 5.32 -21.25 9.30
C ALA A 219 6.40 -21.52 10.36
N LYS A 220 6.50 -20.69 11.40
CA LYS A 220 7.60 -20.70 12.39
C LYS A 220 7.17 -21.17 13.79
N TRP A 221 5.91 -21.58 13.97
CA TRP A 221 5.35 -21.95 15.29
C TRP A 221 6.20 -22.97 16.05
N ARG A 222 6.75 -23.97 15.34
CA ARG A 222 7.52 -25.07 15.92
C ARG A 222 9.02 -24.76 16.09
N ASN A 223 9.53 -23.65 15.56
CA ASN A 223 10.96 -23.41 15.50
C ASN A 223 11.55 -22.96 16.85
N SER A 224 10.96 -21.95 17.50
CA SER A 224 11.40 -21.49 18.81
C SER A 224 10.33 -20.68 19.54
N ALA A 225 10.40 -20.67 20.89
CA ALA A 225 9.51 -19.85 21.72
C ALA A 225 9.67 -18.36 21.44
N LYS A 226 10.90 -17.90 21.20
CA LYS A 226 11.19 -16.50 20.88
C LYS A 226 10.51 -16.04 19.61
N LEU A 227 10.56 -16.85 18.54
CA LEU A 227 9.90 -16.52 17.26
C LEU A 227 8.38 -16.51 17.39
N ARG A 228 7.82 -17.42 18.21
CA ARG A 228 6.37 -17.39 18.53
C ARG A 228 5.96 -16.10 19.21
N VAL A 229 6.70 -15.68 20.23
CA VAL A 229 6.41 -14.41 20.94
C VAL A 229 6.45 -13.24 19.98
N TYR A 230 7.47 -13.13 19.15
CA TYR A 230 7.54 -12.04 18.14
C TYR A 230 6.36 -12.08 17.15
N GLY A 231 6.00 -13.25 16.65
CA GLY A 231 4.86 -13.40 15.77
C GLY A 231 3.53 -13.05 16.44
N ILE A 232 3.33 -13.47 17.70
CA ILE A 232 2.14 -13.12 18.48
C ILE A 232 2.08 -11.61 18.73
N LEU A 233 3.18 -11.01 19.16
CA LEU A 233 3.23 -9.56 19.38
C LEU A 233 2.91 -8.79 18.07
N ALA A 234 3.50 -9.19 16.95
CA ALA A 234 3.22 -8.59 15.65
C ALA A 234 1.74 -8.76 15.23
N ALA A 235 1.16 -9.94 15.45
CA ALA A 235 -0.24 -10.19 15.12
C ALA A 235 -1.19 -9.40 16.01
N VAL A 236 -0.95 -9.38 17.33
CA VAL A 236 -1.78 -8.63 18.29
C VAL A 236 -1.70 -7.12 18.01
N SER A 237 -0.50 -6.57 17.87
CA SER A 237 -0.33 -5.13 17.62
C SER A 237 -0.92 -4.72 16.25
N SER A 238 -0.78 -5.55 15.22
CA SER A 238 -1.44 -5.29 13.92
C SER A 238 -2.96 -5.40 14.01
N SER A 239 -3.50 -6.32 14.83
CA SER A 239 -4.95 -6.42 15.08
C SER A 239 -5.48 -5.17 15.80
N ILE A 240 -4.74 -4.68 16.79
CA ILE A 240 -5.06 -3.41 17.49
C ILE A 240 -5.06 -2.24 16.50
N ALA A 241 -4.01 -2.11 15.68
CA ALA A 241 -3.91 -1.04 14.69
C ALA A 241 -5.06 -1.12 13.66
N LEU A 242 -5.41 -2.32 13.20
CA LEU A 242 -6.55 -2.55 12.31
C LEU A 242 -7.87 -2.15 12.97
N TYR A 243 -8.07 -2.53 14.23
CA TYR A 243 -9.27 -2.20 15.00
C TYR A 243 -9.43 -0.68 15.19
N ILE A 244 -8.43 0.03 15.71
CA ILE A 244 -8.52 1.47 15.98
C ILE A 244 -8.60 2.32 14.71
N SER A 245 -8.30 1.74 13.55
CA SER A 245 -8.51 2.39 12.26
C SER A 245 -9.99 2.49 11.88
N TYR A 246 -10.83 1.59 12.41
CA TYR A 246 -12.23 1.42 12.00
C TYR A 246 -12.41 1.32 10.46
N SER A 247 -11.39 0.80 9.75
CA SER A 247 -11.46 0.62 8.30
C SER A 247 -12.18 -0.67 7.94
N ARG A 248 -13.49 -0.60 7.68
CA ARG A 248 -14.31 -1.76 7.30
C ARG A 248 -13.75 -2.52 6.11
N ALA A 249 -13.29 -1.79 5.10
CA ALA A 249 -12.67 -2.38 3.90
C ALA A 249 -11.43 -3.20 4.23
N ALA A 250 -10.54 -2.68 5.09
CA ALA A 250 -9.35 -3.39 5.53
C ALA A 250 -9.69 -4.61 6.39
N ILE A 251 -10.67 -4.49 7.29
CA ILE A 251 -11.16 -5.62 8.11
C ILE A 251 -11.72 -6.72 7.20
N LEU A 252 -12.55 -6.37 6.22
CA LEU A 252 -13.11 -7.33 5.26
C LEU A 252 -11.99 -8.03 4.48
N GLY A 253 -11.00 -7.30 3.97
CA GLY A 253 -9.84 -7.86 3.29
C GLY A 253 -9.05 -8.82 4.20
N ALA A 254 -8.81 -8.43 5.47
CA ALA A 254 -8.11 -9.28 6.45
C ALA A 254 -8.88 -10.58 6.73
N LEU A 255 -10.18 -10.50 6.99
CA LEU A 255 -11.03 -11.67 7.25
C LEU A 255 -11.06 -12.62 6.07
N ALA A 256 -11.19 -12.11 4.84
CA ALA A 256 -11.20 -12.93 3.64
C ALA A 256 -9.89 -13.73 3.47
N VAL A 257 -8.73 -13.08 3.65
CA VAL A 257 -7.44 -13.77 3.46
C VAL A 257 -7.04 -14.64 4.64
N LEU A 258 -7.40 -14.30 5.88
CA LEU A 258 -7.17 -15.16 7.04
C LEU A 258 -8.06 -16.41 6.99
N GLY A 259 -9.31 -16.26 6.54
CA GLY A 259 -10.20 -17.38 6.23
C GLY A 259 -9.62 -18.27 5.13
N GLY A 260 -9.07 -17.69 4.06
CA GLY A 260 -8.36 -18.40 3.01
C GLY A 260 -7.10 -19.13 3.51
N LEU A 261 -6.30 -18.51 4.38
CA LEU A 261 -5.14 -19.11 5.01
C LEU A 261 -5.55 -20.32 5.87
N PHE A 262 -6.61 -20.17 6.68
CA PHE A 262 -7.16 -21.25 7.50
C PHE A 262 -7.65 -22.41 6.61
N ALA A 263 -8.39 -22.10 5.56
CA ALA A 263 -8.87 -23.10 4.59
C ALA A 263 -7.72 -23.82 3.88
N HIS A 264 -6.66 -23.11 3.52
CA HIS A 264 -5.47 -23.70 2.91
C HIS A 264 -4.75 -24.66 3.88
N GLN A 265 -4.59 -24.24 5.15
CA GLN A 265 -3.87 -25.01 6.17
C GLN A 265 -4.62 -26.27 6.63
N TYR A 266 -5.93 -26.16 6.75
CA TYR A 266 -6.78 -27.21 7.37
C TYR A 266 -7.76 -27.85 6.38
N GLY A 267 -7.94 -27.29 5.18
CA GLY A 267 -8.97 -27.69 4.23
C GLY A 267 -8.94 -29.17 3.83
N ARG A 268 -7.74 -29.73 3.72
CA ARG A 268 -7.56 -31.16 3.42
C ARG A 268 -7.63 -32.07 4.64
N LYS A 269 -7.54 -31.48 5.85
CA LYS A 269 -7.52 -32.25 7.13
C LYS A 269 -8.91 -32.35 7.75
N LEU A 270 -9.81 -31.44 7.39
CA LEU A 270 -11.16 -31.41 7.92
C LEU A 270 -12.14 -32.10 6.96
N PRO A 271 -13.05 -32.98 7.49
CA PRO A 271 -14.09 -33.60 6.68
C PRO A 271 -15.08 -32.50 6.20
N LYS A 272 -15.78 -32.76 5.07
CA LYS A 272 -16.78 -31.84 4.52
C LYS A 272 -17.83 -31.40 5.54
N LYS A 273 -18.26 -32.31 6.44
CA LYS A 273 -19.20 -31.98 7.52
C LYS A 273 -18.67 -30.91 8.47
N ALA A 274 -17.36 -30.96 8.82
CA ALA A 274 -16.76 -29.93 9.66
C ALA A 274 -16.75 -28.53 8.98
N TRP A 275 -16.51 -28.47 7.66
CA TRP A 275 -16.60 -27.23 6.91
C TRP A 275 -18.01 -26.65 6.90
N ILE A 276 -19.04 -27.51 6.71
CA ILE A 276 -20.44 -27.10 6.81
C ILE A 276 -20.75 -26.58 8.22
N SER A 277 -20.29 -27.28 9.26
CA SER A 277 -20.51 -26.87 10.64
C SER A 277 -19.80 -25.55 10.97
N ILE A 278 -18.56 -25.35 10.49
CA ILE A 278 -17.84 -24.08 10.65
C ILE A 278 -18.59 -22.95 9.92
N ALA A 279 -18.98 -23.16 8.67
CA ALA A 279 -19.72 -22.16 7.90
C ALA A 279 -21.07 -21.83 8.55
N ALA A 280 -21.82 -22.84 8.99
CA ALA A 280 -23.07 -22.64 9.72
C ALA A 280 -22.84 -21.91 11.06
N GLY A 281 -21.81 -22.29 11.81
CA GLY A 281 -21.43 -21.62 13.06
C GLY A 281 -21.06 -20.15 12.83
N VAL A 282 -20.24 -19.84 11.83
CA VAL A 282 -19.92 -18.47 11.45
C VAL A 282 -21.18 -17.69 11.06
N LEU A 283 -22.06 -18.30 10.25
CA LEU A 283 -23.32 -17.67 9.85
C LEU A 283 -24.23 -17.40 11.06
N ILE A 284 -24.39 -18.37 11.97
CA ILE A 284 -25.20 -18.21 13.17
C ILE A 284 -24.62 -17.13 14.10
N VAL A 285 -23.29 -17.11 14.31
CA VAL A 285 -22.64 -16.11 15.16
C VAL A 285 -22.72 -14.73 14.54
N THR A 286 -22.52 -14.59 13.22
CA THR A 286 -22.63 -13.28 12.55
C THR A 286 -24.07 -12.80 12.48
N ALA A 287 -25.03 -13.64 12.08
CA ALA A 287 -26.43 -13.27 12.03
C ALA A 287 -27.03 -13.05 13.43
N GLY A 288 -26.73 -13.92 14.38
CA GLY A 288 -27.16 -13.79 15.79
C GLY A 288 -26.52 -12.55 16.44
N GLY A 289 -25.24 -12.32 16.22
CA GLY A 289 -24.55 -11.11 16.69
C GLY A 289 -25.13 -9.86 16.08
N ALA A 290 -25.36 -9.83 14.77
CA ALA A 290 -26.02 -8.72 14.09
C ALA A 290 -27.42 -8.45 14.64
N TYR A 291 -28.20 -9.51 14.91
CA TYR A 291 -29.54 -9.39 15.49
C TYR A 291 -29.50 -8.86 16.94
N LEU A 292 -28.63 -9.41 17.78
CA LEU A 292 -28.49 -9.00 19.19
C LEU A 292 -27.95 -7.56 19.34
N LEU A 293 -27.08 -7.15 18.43
CA LEU A 293 -26.44 -5.84 18.46
C LEU A 293 -27.15 -4.79 17.60
N ARG A 294 -28.20 -5.15 16.87
CA ARG A 294 -28.86 -4.30 15.84
C ARG A 294 -29.25 -2.91 16.35
N ASP A 295 -29.71 -2.83 17.63
CA ASP A 295 -30.18 -1.59 18.24
C ASP A 295 -29.08 -0.89 19.07
N THR A 296 -27.83 -1.38 18.99
CA THR A 296 -26.73 -0.79 19.76
C THR A 296 -26.10 0.37 18.99
N SER A 297 -25.59 1.36 19.75
CA SER A 297 -24.81 2.46 19.20
C SER A 297 -23.58 1.98 18.42
N PHE A 298 -22.98 0.84 18.81
CA PHE A 298 -21.88 0.22 18.08
C PHE A 298 -22.30 -0.24 16.68
N MET A 299 -23.45 -0.91 16.55
CA MET A 299 -23.94 -1.37 15.24
C MET A 299 -24.19 -0.18 14.31
N HIS A 300 -24.90 0.84 14.77
CA HIS A 300 -25.26 2.01 13.98
C HIS A 300 -24.05 2.88 13.64
N ASN A 301 -23.12 3.11 14.57
CA ASN A 301 -21.96 3.98 14.30
C ASN A 301 -20.79 3.26 13.62
N VAL A 302 -20.52 1.98 13.98
CA VAL A 302 -19.29 1.31 13.52
C VAL A 302 -19.52 0.38 12.34
N ILE A 303 -20.63 -0.36 12.35
CA ILE A 303 -20.91 -1.36 11.31
C ILE A 303 -21.73 -0.75 10.17
N LEU A 304 -22.86 -0.13 10.48
CA LEU A 304 -23.79 0.38 9.49
C LEU A 304 -23.48 1.82 9.04
N HIS A 305 -22.85 2.64 9.90
CA HIS A 305 -22.63 4.08 9.66
C HIS A 305 -23.94 4.79 9.24
N ASP A 306 -25.00 4.55 9.98
CA ASP A 306 -26.36 5.06 9.69
C ASP A 306 -27.01 5.74 10.90
N ASN A 307 -26.21 6.19 11.90
CA ASN A 307 -26.75 6.78 13.10
C ASN A 307 -27.35 8.17 12.84
N PRO A 308 -28.69 8.32 12.84
CA PRO A 308 -29.34 9.60 12.60
C PRO A 308 -29.17 10.62 13.74
N ALA A 309 -28.72 10.17 14.92
CA ALA A 309 -28.57 11.03 16.11
C ALA A 309 -27.32 11.94 16.03
N THR A 310 -26.41 11.73 15.05
CA THR A 310 -25.18 12.53 14.93
C THR A 310 -25.39 13.87 14.20
N GLY A 311 -26.55 14.09 13.60
CA GLY A 311 -26.87 15.33 12.88
C GLY A 311 -26.09 15.52 11.57
N ALA A 312 -25.35 14.52 11.11
CA ALA A 312 -24.70 14.55 9.82
C ALA A 312 -25.76 14.56 8.71
N ALA A 313 -25.70 15.53 7.81
CA ALA A 313 -26.63 15.66 6.68
C ALA A 313 -26.51 14.49 5.68
N ARG A 314 -25.37 13.78 5.69
CA ARG A 314 -25.09 12.57 4.91
C ARG A 314 -24.31 11.58 5.76
N THR A 315 -24.60 10.30 5.59
CA THR A 315 -23.82 9.23 6.23
C THR A 315 -22.59 8.89 5.39
N SER A 316 -21.57 8.31 6.01
CA SER A 316 -20.38 7.79 5.30
C SER A 316 -20.77 6.77 4.22
N ASN A 317 -21.85 6.00 4.41
CA ASN A 317 -22.35 5.06 3.42
C ASN A 317 -22.93 5.76 2.17
N ASP A 318 -23.64 6.88 2.36
CA ASP A 318 -24.21 7.64 1.24
C ASP A 318 -23.10 8.23 0.37
N ASP A 319 -22.03 8.72 1.02
CA ASP A 319 -20.86 9.28 0.32
C ASP A 319 -20.11 8.19 -0.45
N HIS A 320 -19.89 7.02 0.15
CA HIS A 320 -19.28 5.88 -0.54
C HIS A 320 -20.11 5.37 -1.70
N LEU A 321 -21.43 5.23 -1.53
CA LEU A 321 -22.33 4.74 -2.58
C LEU A 321 -22.44 5.74 -3.73
N SER A 322 -22.52 7.03 -3.44
CA SER A 322 -22.52 8.08 -4.46
C SER A 322 -21.21 8.13 -5.23
N SER A 323 -20.06 8.07 -4.53
CA SER A 323 -18.74 8.01 -5.14
C SER A 323 -18.58 6.79 -6.05
N LEU A 324 -19.04 5.62 -5.62
CA LEU A 324 -19.00 4.40 -6.43
C LEU A 324 -19.89 4.52 -7.68
N ARG A 325 -21.12 5.00 -7.52
CA ARG A 325 -22.07 5.21 -8.63
C ARG A 325 -21.50 6.20 -9.65
N ASP A 326 -21.05 7.34 -9.19
CA ASP A 326 -20.49 8.38 -10.05
C ASP A 326 -19.21 7.90 -10.74
N GLY A 327 -18.36 7.15 -10.03
CA GLY A 327 -17.18 6.51 -10.61
C GLY A 327 -17.52 5.53 -11.73
N VAL A 328 -18.55 4.68 -11.56
CA VAL A 328 -19.00 3.74 -12.60
C VAL A 328 -19.56 4.48 -13.82
N ILE A 329 -20.39 5.51 -13.60
CA ILE A 329 -20.96 6.31 -14.68
C ILE A 329 -19.84 7.00 -15.48
N LYS A 330 -18.88 7.64 -14.79
CA LYS A 330 -17.72 8.28 -15.42
C LYS A 330 -16.87 7.28 -16.17
N ALA A 331 -16.60 6.10 -15.60
CA ALA A 331 -15.86 5.03 -16.26
C ALA A 331 -16.50 4.57 -17.57
N ALA A 332 -17.86 4.52 -17.63
CA ALA A 332 -18.59 4.16 -18.84
C ALA A 332 -18.58 5.29 -19.89
N GLN A 333 -18.65 6.54 -19.47
CA GLN A 333 -18.71 7.72 -20.34
C GLN A 333 -17.33 8.14 -20.86
N GLN A 334 -16.26 7.80 -20.16
CA GLN A 334 -14.87 8.24 -20.43
C GLN A 334 -13.94 7.05 -20.59
N PRO A 335 -14.01 6.30 -21.72
CA PRO A 335 -13.24 5.06 -21.90
C PRO A 335 -11.71 5.28 -21.89
N PHE A 336 -11.24 6.47 -22.24
CA PHE A 336 -9.83 6.86 -22.18
C PHE A 336 -9.45 7.58 -20.89
N GLY A 337 -10.42 7.74 -19.96
CA GLY A 337 -10.27 8.49 -18.72
C GLY A 337 -10.52 9.99 -18.88
N ALA A 338 -10.52 10.70 -17.75
CA ALA A 338 -10.61 12.16 -17.68
C ALA A 338 -9.23 12.84 -17.73
N GLY A 339 -8.17 12.03 -17.75
CA GLY A 339 -6.78 12.50 -17.76
C GLY A 339 -6.11 12.48 -16.39
N ILE A 340 -4.81 12.59 -16.41
CA ILE A 340 -3.97 12.48 -15.21
C ILE A 340 -4.19 13.68 -14.28
N GLY A 341 -4.29 13.38 -12.98
CA GLY A 341 -4.55 14.38 -11.93
C GLY A 341 -6.02 14.81 -11.80
N SER A 342 -6.94 14.08 -12.44
CA SER A 342 -8.37 14.39 -12.45
C SER A 342 -9.14 13.84 -11.23
N THR A 343 -8.51 13.02 -10.38
CA THR A 343 -9.14 12.51 -9.15
C THR A 343 -8.17 12.47 -7.95
N GLY A 344 -8.72 12.18 -6.76
CA GLY A 344 -7.96 12.08 -5.52
C GLY A 344 -7.33 13.42 -5.09
N SER A 345 -6.24 13.35 -4.35
CA SER A 345 -5.56 14.55 -3.82
C SER A 345 -4.92 15.43 -4.90
N ALA A 346 -4.63 14.88 -6.08
CA ALA A 346 -4.11 15.64 -7.20
C ALA A 346 -5.16 16.59 -7.76
N SER A 347 -6.41 16.17 -7.87
CA SER A 347 -7.51 17.00 -8.41
C SER A 347 -7.80 18.26 -7.58
N LEU A 348 -7.43 18.25 -6.30
CA LEU A 348 -7.54 19.42 -5.42
C LEU A 348 -6.57 20.56 -5.80
N LEU A 349 -5.59 20.29 -6.67
CA LEU A 349 -4.68 21.30 -7.24
C LEU A 349 -5.17 21.82 -8.61
N GLY A 350 -6.32 21.34 -9.07
CA GLY A 350 -7.02 21.75 -10.27
C GLY A 350 -8.34 22.45 -9.94
N ASP A 351 -9.15 22.69 -10.98
CA ASP A 351 -10.41 23.46 -10.87
C ASP A 351 -11.61 22.62 -10.39
N SER A 352 -11.48 21.28 -10.38
CA SER A 352 -12.57 20.37 -10.00
C SER A 352 -12.05 19.24 -9.11
N GLY A 353 -12.31 19.33 -7.81
CA GLY A 353 -11.98 18.26 -6.87
C GLY A 353 -12.92 17.06 -7.02
N VAL A 354 -12.47 15.99 -7.68
CA VAL A 354 -13.19 14.71 -7.75
C VAL A 354 -12.46 13.69 -6.88
N ILE A 355 -13.19 13.03 -5.97
CA ILE A 355 -12.62 11.99 -5.13
C ILE A 355 -13.36 10.68 -5.43
N ILE A 356 -12.62 9.68 -5.91
CA ILE A 356 -13.10 8.33 -6.19
C ILE A 356 -12.52 7.38 -5.16
N GLU A 357 -13.38 6.78 -4.36
CA GLU A 357 -13.02 5.88 -3.25
C GLU A 357 -13.00 4.40 -3.65
N ASN A 358 -12.49 4.10 -4.82
CA ASN A 358 -12.27 2.74 -5.33
C ASN A 358 -11.04 2.77 -6.21
N GLN A 359 -10.04 1.94 -5.91
CA GLN A 359 -8.76 1.93 -6.63
C GLN A 359 -8.90 1.66 -8.12
N TYR A 360 -9.80 0.78 -8.49
CA TYR A 360 -9.96 0.39 -9.90
C TYR A 360 -10.66 1.49 -10.70
N LEU A 361 -11.70 2.08 -10.13
CA LEU A 361 -12.38 3.24 -10.73
C LEU A 361 -11.50 4.48 -10.74
N PHE A 362 -10.64 4.66 -9.72
CA PHE A 362 -9.62 5.71 -9.68
C PHE A 362 -8.73 5.62 -10.92
N ILE A 363 -8.17 4.41 -11.20
CA ILE A 363 -7.30 4.19 -12.37
C ILE A 363 -8.08 4.36 -13.69
N VAL A 364 -9.32 3.84 -13.77
CA VAL A 364 -10.15 4.04 -14.99
C VAL A 364 -10.45 5.51 -15.22
N HIS A 365 -10.72 6.26 -14.16
CA HIS A 365 -11.02 7.69 -14.28
C HIS A 365 -9.82 8.50 -14.77
N GLU A 366 -8.61 8.19 -14.31
CA GLU A 366 -7.38 8.90 -14.74
C GLU A 366 -6.83 8.37 -16.06
N ALA A 367 -6.70 7.04 -16.19
CA ALA A 367 -5.95 6.41 -17.27
C ALA A 367 -6.80 5.55 -18.23
N GLY A 368 -8.12 5.57 -18.06
CA GLY A 368 -9.05 4.79 -18.89
C GLY A 368 -8.97 3.29 -18.65
N TRP A 369 -9.74 2.55 -19.44
CA TRP A 369 -9.77 1.08 -19.36
C TRP A 369 -8.43 0.43 -19.69
N LEU A 370 -7.65 1.03 -20.62
CA LEU A 370 -6.32 0.52 -20.96
C LEU A 370 -5.38 0.60 -19.75
N GLY A 371 -5.40 1.73 -19.01
CA GLY A 371 -4.62 1.87 -17.77
C GLY A 371 -4.99 0.81 -16.75
N LEU A 372 -6.30 0.55 -16.55
CA LEU A 372 -6.76 -0.51 -15.64
C LEU A 372 -6.28 -1.90 -16.08
N VAL A 373 -6.42 -2.23 -17.37
CA VAL A 373 -5.99 -3.55 -17.88
C VAL A 373 -4.50 -3.76 -17.65
N ILE A 374 -3.66 -2.78 -17.95
CA ILE A 374 -2.21 -2.88 -17.72
C ILE A 374 -1.92 -3.04 -16.22
N TYR A 375 -2.57 -2.24 -15.35
CA TYR A 375 -2.43 -2.34 -13.90
C TYR A 375 -2.80 -3.74 -13.37
N LEU A 376 -3.93 -4.28 -13.80
CA LEU A 376 -4.37 -5.63 -13.41
C LEU A 376 -3.39 -6.71 -13.90
N MET A 377 -2.85 -6.57 -15.11
CA MET A 377 -1.82 -7.49 -15.62
C MET A 377 -0.56 -7.45 -14.76
N ILE A 378 -0.10 -6.26 -14.33
CA ILE A 378 1.04 -6.11 -13.42
C ILE A 378 0.74 -6.81 -12.09
N MET A 379 -0.43 -6.53 -11.48
CA MET A 379 -0.86 -7.14 -10.22
C MET A 379 -0.90 -8.67 -10.32
N ILE A 380 -1.52 -9.21 -11.38
CA ILE A 380 -1.62 -10.65 -11.62
C ILE A 380 -0.23 -11.29 -11.75
N ILE A 381 0.68 -10.69 -12.52
CA ILE A 381 2.04 -11.23 -12.68
C ILE A 381 2.79 -11.25 -11.34
N VAL A 382 2.71 -10.17 -10.55
CA VAL A 382 3.35 -10.12 -9.23
C VAL A 382 2.77 -11.18 -8.31
N LEU A 383 1.44 -11.29 -8.22
CA LEU A 383 0.78 -12.31 -7.41
C LEU A 383 1.12 -13.74 -7.89
N GLN A 384 1.19 -13.98 -9.20
CA GLN A 384 1.61 -15.29 -9.74
C GLN A 384 3.06 -15.63 -9.36
N ARG A 385 3.97 -14.66 -9.42
CA ARG A 385 5.37 -14.86 -9.02
C ARG A 385 5.50 -15.14 -7.53
N LEU A 386 4.78 -14.42 -6.69
CA LEU A 386 4.70 -14.67 -5.24
C LEU A 386 4.13 -16.06 -4.94
N TRP A 387 3.04 -16.44 -5.62
CA TRP A 387 2.43 -17.77 -5.47
C TRP A 387 3.35 -18.92 -5.87
N ARG A 388 4.18 -18.73 -6.90
CA ARG A 388 5.20 -19.73 -7.28
C ARG A 388 6.22 -19.96 -6.18
N GLN A 389 6.47 -18.94 -5.34
CA GLN A 389 7.40 -18.99 -4.20
C GLN A 389 6.69 -19.23 -2.86
N ARG A 390 5.41 -19.68 -2.85
CA ARG A 390 4.56 -19.81 -1.65
C ARG A 390 5.10 -20.75 -0.57
N ASN A 391 6.11 -21.56 -0.85
CA ASN A 391 6.80 -22.36 0.16
C ASN A 391 7.66 -21.48 1.10
N ASP A 392 8.07 -20.30 0.66
CA ASP A 392 8.60 -19.26 1.52
C ASP A 392 7.44 -18.52 2.20
N TRP A 393 7.53 -18.39 3.53
CA TRP A 393 6.46 -17.78 4.34
C TRP A 393 6.26 -16.29 3.99
N LEU A 394 7.35 -15.58 3.63
CA LEU A 394 7.27 -14.16 3.30
C LEU A 394 6.59 -13.97 1.94
N ALA A 395 6.92 -14.81 0.96
CA ALA A 395 6.25 -14.80 -0.35
C ALA A 395 4.74 -15.14 -0.24
N LEU A 396 4.39 -16.16 0.57
CA LEU A 396 3.00 -16.49 0.84
C LEU A 396 2.28 -15.35 1.57
N GLY A 397 2.92 -14.74 2.57
CA GLY A 397 2.37 -13.61 3.29
C GLY A 397 2.12 -12.41 2.39
N MET A 398 3.07 -12.10 1.49
CA MET A 398 2.91 -11.02 0.52
C MET A 398 1.84 -11.32 -0.54
N PHE A 399 1.73 -12.56 -1.00
CA PHE A 399 0.63 -12.98 -1.87
C PHE A 399 -0.73 -12.76 -1.21
N LEU A 400 -0.91 -13.28 0.01
CA LEU A 400 -2.17 -13.14 0.75
C LEU A 400 -2.47 -11.69 1.09
N SER A 401 -1.48 -10.90 1.54
CA SER A 401 -1.69 -9.47 1.79
C SER A 401 -2.09 -8.73 0.51
N GLY A 402 -1.51 -9.09 -0.65
CA GLY A 402 -1.90 -8.52 -1.94
C GLY A 402 -3.37 -8.82 -2.30
N ILE A 403 -3.83 -10.04 -2.06
CA ILE A 403 -5.26 -10.39 -2.22
C ILE A 403 -6.13 -9.55 -1.26
N GLY A 404 -5.75 -9.47 0.02
CA GLY A 404 -6.49 -8.69 1.02
C GLY A 404 -6.56 -7.20 0.67
N LEU A 405 -5.44 -6.61 0.25
CA LEU A 405 -5.39 -5.22 -0.21
C LEU A 405 -6.20 -5.01 -1.50
N SER A 406 -6.21 -5.99 -2.43
CA SER A 406 -7.04 -5.94 -3.64
C SER A 406 -8.54 -5.97 -3.32
N ILE A 407 -8.96 -6.72 -2.28
CA ILE A 407 -10.34 -6.70 -1.79
C ILE A 407 -10.65 -5.33 -1.14
N ALA A 408 -9.78 -4.80 -0.28
CA ALA A 408 -9.94 -3.48 0.31
C ALA A 408 -9.99 -2.38 -0.77
N SER A 409 -9.30 -2.56 -1.88
CA SER A 409 -9.25 -1.65 -3.03
C SER A 409 -10.58 -1.50 -3.78
N LEU A 410 -11.54 -2.39 -3.55
CA LEU A 410 -12.93 -2.22 -4.03
C LEU A 410 -13.67 -1.07 -3.33
N PHE A 411 -13.17 -0.65 -2.16
CA PHE A 411 -13.82 0.35 -1.32
C PHE A 411 -12.92 1.55 -0.97
N LEU A 412 -11.62 1.45 -1.25
CA LEU A 412 -10.62 2.47 -0.93
C LEU A 412 -9.57 2.55 -2.04
N PRO A 413 -9.01 3.72 -2.35
CA PRO A 413 -7.87 3.85 -3.26
C PRO A 413 -6.55 3.49 -2.52
N VAL A 414 -6.40 2.20 -2.16
CA VAL A 414 -5.32 1.71 -1.28
C VAL A 414 -3.92 2.05 -1.79
N PHE A 415 -3.69 1.92 -3.09
CA PHE A 415 -2.39 2.15 -3.70
C PHE A 415 -2.18 3.60 -4.19
N ALA A 416 -3.18 4.46 -4.02
CA ALA A 416 -2.99 5.91 -4.08
C ALA A 416 -2.37 6.46 -2.78
N ASP A 417 -2.41 5.70 -1.67
CA ASP A 417 -1.63 5.99 -0.46
C ASP A 417 -0.16 5.63 -0.66
N ASP A 418 0.73 6.55 -0.28
CA ASP A 418 2.16 6.41 -0.58
C ASP A 418 2.85 5.31 0.25
N VAL A 419 2.56 5.23 1.55
CA VAL A 419 3.26 4.30 2.43
C VAL A 419 2.87 2.86 2.10
N THR A 420 1.56 2.58 2.02
CA THR A 420 1.06 1.25 1.69
C THR A 420 1.52 0.80 0.30
N ALA A 421 1.45 1.71 -0.69
CA ALA A 421 1.89 1.41 -2.05
C ALA A 421 3.38 1.11 -2.13
N LEU A 422 4.24 2.01 -1.64
CA LEU A 422 5.70 1.85 -1.72
C LEU A 422 6.18 0.61 -0.96
N VAL A 423 5.59 0.34 0.22
CA VAL A 423 5.97 -0.83 1.03
C VAL A 423 5.52 -2.13 0.36
N TRP A 424 4.25 -2.25 -0.04
CA TRP A 424 3.77 -3.51 -0.62
C TRP A 424 4.42 -3.84 -1.96
N TRP A 425 4.47 -2.85 -2.88
CA TRP A 425 5.08 -3.06 -4.19
C TRP A 425 6.59 -3.25 -4.11
N GLY A 426 7.28 -2.47 -3.25
CA GLY A 426 8.72 -2.61 -3.02
C GLY A 426 9.09 -3.96 -2.43
N LEU A 427 8.36 -4.42 -1.40
CA LEU A 427 8.61 -5.71 -0.75
C LEU A 427 8.26 -6.88 -1.68
N SER A 428 7.17 -6.79 -2.43
CA SER A 428 6.81 -7.79 -3.43
C SER A 428 7.88 -7.92 -4.51
N ALA A 429 8.37 -6.80 -5.03
CA ALA A 429 9.43 -6.76 -6.03
C ALA A 429 10.75 -7.35 -5.51
N LEU A 430 11.11 -7.03 -4.27
CA LEU A 430 12.28 -7.55 -3.58
C LEU A 430 12.25 -9.09 -3.46
N ILE A 431 11.05 -9.67 -3.24
CA ILE A 431 10.89 -11.13 -3.11
C ILE A 431 10.89 -11.81 -4.48
N VAL A 432 10.24 -11.22 -5.48
CA VAL A 432 10.12 -11.83 -6.81
C VAL A 432 11.35 -11.62 -7.69
N ALA A 433 12.31 -10.79 -7.27
CA ALA A 433 13.57 -10.59 -7.96
C ALA A 433 14.36 -11.90 -8.05
N ARG A 434 14.77 -12.28 -9.26
CA ARG A 434 15.64 -13.43 -9.46
C ARG A 434 17.09 -13.03 -9.22
N PRO A 435 17.92 -13.91 -8.64
CA PRO A 435 19.36 -13.66 -8.58
C PRO A 435 19.94 -13.41 -9.98
N PHE A 436 20.88 -12.50 -10.06
CA PHE A 436 21.66 -12.25 -11.27
C PHE A 436 22.63 -13.41 -11.49
N ASP A 437 22.48 -14.12 -12.61
CA ASP A 437 23.36 -15.19 -13.02
C ASP A 437 24.22 -14.70 -14.19
N GLN A 438 25.50 -14.41 -13.90
CA GLN A 438 26.45 -13.91 -14.89
C GLN A 438 26.70 -14.94 -15.99
N GLU A 439 26.75 -16.24 -15.65
CA GLU A 439 27.02 -17.31 -16.64
C GLU A 439 25.89 -17.42 -17.66
N LEU A 440 24.65 -17.16 -17.23
CA LEU A 440 23.48 -17.18 -18.12
C LEU A 440 23.48 -16.00 -19.10
N VAL A 441 24.03 -14.85 -18.68
CA VAL A 441 24.13 -13.66 -19.54
C VAL A 441 25.22 -13.81 -20.60
N ASP A 442 26.35 -14.41 -20.24
CA ASP A 442 27.47 -14.63 -21.16
C ASP A 442 27.16 -15.72 -22.20
N SER A 443 26.15 -16.57 -21.92
CA SER A 443 25.65 -17.61 -22.86
C SER A 443 24.58 -17.10 -23.83
N LEU A 444 24.10 -15.87 -23.67
CA LEU A 444 23.09 -15.21 -24.52
C LEU A 444 23.70 -14.20 -25.47
#